data_981f79cc8f2cee9a77bcb8e5c2b39ec3
#
_entry.id   981f79cc8f2cee9a77bcb8e5c2b39ec3
#
_cell.length_a   1.000
_cell.length_b   1.000
_cell.length_c   1.000
_cell.angle_alpha   90.00
_cell.angle_beta   90.00
_cell.angle_gamma   90.00
#
_symmetry.space_group_name_H-M   'P 1'
#
loop_
_entity.id
_entity.type
_entity.pdbx_description
1 polymer ?
#
loop_
_entity_poly.entity_id
_entity_poly.type
_entity_poly.pdbx_seq_one_letter_code
_entity_poly.pdbx_strand_id
1 'polypeptide(L)'
;MVAWPVEPISEGESPSVLITDDSHSWRSVVEEVLARSGFRTLQAACGEEAIEVVRTEWIDIVLIDFHMPRLDGIQTLRIIRATGNWQPAVMMTGQPEDVPPEEAHALKVESIMAKPADRQVIIRTVTRIVRRTP
;
A
#
# COMPACT_ATOMS: atom_id res chain seq x y z
N MET A 1 19.29 -16.96 -6.22
CA MET A 1 19.35 -15.51 -6.22
C MET A 1 19.51 -15.00 -4.80
N VAL A 2 20.41 -14.12 -4.64
CA VAL A 2 20.63 -13.51 -3.34
C VAL A 2 19.60 -12.40 -3.13
N ALA A 3 18.89 -12.47 -2.02
CA ALA A 3 18.03 -11.36 -1.65
C ALA A 3 18.92 -10.16 -1.36
N TRP A 4 18.64 -9.04 -1.99
CA TRP A 4 19.38 -7.83 -1.66
C TRP A 4 19.13 -7.48 -0.20
N PRO A 5 20.13 -6.97 0.49
CA PRO A 5 19.92 -6.58 1.87
C PRO A 5 19.00 -5.36 1.94
N VAL A 6 17.93 -5.51 2.68
CA VAL A 6 17.04 -4.41 2.98
C VAL A 6 17.16 -4.18 4.48
N GLU A 7 17.59 -2.99 4.86
CA GLU A 7 17.71 -2.66 6.26
C GLU A 7 16.33 -2.67 6.91
N PRO A 8 16.20 -3.27 8.08
CA PRO A 8 14.94 -3.23 8.79
C PRO A 8 14.59 -1.80 9.21
N ILE A 9 13.34 -1.56 9.50
CA ILE A 9 12.90 -0.29 10.04
C ILE A 9 13.51 -0.13 11.43
N SER A 10 14.23 0.97 11.64
CA SER A 10 14.94 1.21 12.88
C SER A 10 13.99 1.54 14.01
N GLU A 11 14.41 1.18 15.22
CA GLU A 11 13.73 1.66 16.40
C GLU A 11 13.73 3.19 16.39
N GLY A 12 12.59 3.80 16.63
CA GLY A 12 12.45 5.25 16.54
C GLY A 12 11.92 5.74 15.20
N GLU A 13 12.01 4.91 14.16
CA GLU A 13 11.30 5.13 12.91
C GLU A 13 9.98 4.38 13.00
N SER A 14 8.92 4.94 12.44
CA SER A 14 7.63 4.25 12.35
C SER A 14 6.88 4.79 11.15
N PRO A 15 7.36 4.45 9.93
CA PRO A 15 6.65 4.87 8.73
C PRO A 15 5.22 4.37 8.76
N SER A 16 4.30 5.21 8.30
CA SER A 16 2.87 4.91 8.31
C SER A 16 2.46 4.25 7.00
N VAL A 17 1.77 3.13 7.12
CA VAL A 17 1.24 2.37 5.99
C VAL A 17 -0.27 2.36 6.09
N LEU A 18 -0.95 2.80 5.03
CA LEU A 18 -2.40 2.66 4.92
C LEU A 18 -2.71 1.41 4.13
N ILE A 19 -3.43 0.48 4.74
CA ILE A 19 -3.82 -0.79 4.13
C ILE A 19 -5.29 -0.69 3.74
N THR A 20 -5.56 -0.65 2.44
CA THR A 20 -6.92 -0.47 1.90
C THR A 20 -7.34 -1.72 1.14
N ASP A 21 -8.35 -2.41 1.65
CA ASP A 21 -8.85 -3.64 1.05
C ASP A 21 -10.22 -3.93 1.66
N ASP A 22 -11.16 -4.41 0.87
CA ASP A 22 -12.49 -4.74 1.39
C ASP A 22 -12.51 -6.06 2.16
N SER A 23 -11.45 -6.85 2.10
CA SER A 23 -11.32 -8.09 2.87
C SER A 23 -10.71 -7.81 4.24
N HIS A 24 -11.52 -7.92 5.28
CA HIS A 24 -11.04 -7.73 6.65
C HIS A 24 -9.91 -8.71 7.00
N SER A 25 -10.07 -9.98 6.61
CA SER A 25 -9.06 -11.00 6.94
C SER A 25 -7.72 -10.70 6.26
N TRP A 26 -7.74 -10.24 5.01
CA TRP A 26 -6.49 -9.88 4.32
C TRP A 26 -5.84 -8.65 4.95
N ARG A 27 -6.63 -7.62 5.28
CA ARG A 27 -6.11 -6.44 5.99
C ARG A 27 -5.42 -6.83 7.29
N SER A 28 -6.03 -7.74 8.05
CA SER A 28 -5.47 -8.18 9.33
C SER A 28 -4.15 -8.92 9.16
N VAL A 29 -4.03 -9.75 8.12
CA VAL A 29 -2.78 -10.45 7.81
C VAL A 29 -1.68 -9.45 7.47
N VAL A 30 -1.96 -8.51 6.58
CA VAL A 30 -0.98 -7.51 6.14
C VAL A 30 -0.57 -6.62 7.30
N GLU A 31 -1.54 -6.21 8.12
CA GLU A 31 -1.27 -5.39 9.29
C GLU A 31 -0.32 -6.09 10.26
N GLU A 32 -0.60 -7.35 10.57
CA GLU A 32 0.26 -8.10 11.50
C GLU A 32 1.69 -8.19 10.96
N VAL A 33 1.82 -8.51 9.68
CA VAL A 33 3.13 -8.65 9.04
C VAL A 33 3.92 -7.33 9.13
N LEU A 34 3.28 -6.22 8.81
CA LEU A 34 3.96 -4.92 8.77
C LEU A 34 4.19 -4.34 10.15
N ALA A 35 3.23 -4.49 11.06
CA ALA A 35 3.39 -4.00 12.42
C ALA A 35 4.58 -4.68 13.11
N ARG A 36 4.76 -5.97 12.89
CA ARG A 36 5.90 -6.71 13.45
C ARG A 36 7.23 -6.26 12.85
N SER A 37 7.18 -5.64 11.69
CA SER A 37 8.39 -5.13 11.02
C SER A 37 8.68 -3.66 11.32
N GLY A 38 7.94 -3.06 12.24
CA GLY A 38 8.19 -1.71 12.72
C GLY A 38 7.37 -0.62 12.06
N PHE A 39 6.38 -0.97 11.26
CA PHE A 39 5.52 0.02 10.60
C PHE A 39 4.33 0.37 11.49
N ARG A 40 3.93 1.65 11.43
CA ARG A 40 2.65 2.08 11.97
C ARG A 40 1.59 1.80 10.91
N THR A 41 0.54 1.08 11.26
CA THR A 41 -0.46 0.67 10.29
C THR A 41 -1.80 1.33 10.55
N LEU A 42 -2.49 1.71 9.47
CA LEU A 42 -3.86 2.17 9.48
C LEU A 42 -4.62 1.35 8.45
N GLN A 43 -5.90 1.17 8.64
CA GLN A 43 -6.72 0.36 7.75
C GLN A 43 -7.89 1.17 7.19
N ALA A 44 -8.27 0.84 5.97
CA ALA A 44 -9.48 1.34 5.33
C ALA A 44 -10.17 0.17 4.62
N ALA A 45 -11.47 0.05 4.78
CA ALA A 45 -12.24 -1.04 4.20
C ALA A 45 -12.74 -0.74 2.78
N CYS A 46 -12.57 0.49 2.33
CA CYS A 46 -13.03 0.93 1.01
C CYS A 46 -12.27 2.19 0.59
N GLY A 47 -12.46 2.58 -0.68
CA GLY A 47 -11.80 3.77 -1.21
C GLY A 47 -12.17 5.04 -0.47
N GLU A 48 -13.43 5.20 -0.13
CA GLU A 48 -13.91 6.39 0.58
C GLU A 48 -13.22 6.56 1.93
N GLU A 49 -13.05 5.46 2.67
CA GLU A 49 -12.33 5.50 3.94
C GLU A 49 -10.86 5.85 3.74
N ALA A 50 -10.24 5.29 2.70
CA ALA A 50 -8.83 5.58 2.40
C ALA A 50 -8.63 7.06 2.11
N ILE A 51 -9.52 7.66 1.33
CA ILE A 51 -9.48 9.10 1.03
C ILE A 51 -9.53 9.91 2.32
N GLU A 52 -10.42 9.54 3.23
CA GLU A 52 -10.56 10.26 4.49
C GLU A 52 -9.31 10.11 5.36
N VAL A 53 -8.72 8.92 5.40
CA VAL A 53 -7.50 8.70 6.18
C VAL A 53 -6.35 9.57 5.68
N VAL A 54 -6.12 9.64 4.37
CA VAL A 54 -5.01 10.45 3.85
C VAL A 54 -5.24 11.95 4.03
N ARG A 55 -6.49 12.37 4.25
CA ARG A 55 -6.77 13.77 4.54
C ARG A 55 -6.43 14.17 5.96
N THR A 56 -6.48 13.23 6.89
CA THR A 56 -6.36 13.51 8.33
C THR A 56 -5.10 12.94 8.96
N GLU A 57 -4.43 11.98 8.30
CA GLU A 57 -3.26 11.31 8.84
C GLU A 57 -2.10 11.39 7.88
N TRP A 58 -0.89 11.45 8.43
CA TRP A 58 0.32 11.36 7.60
C TRP A 58 0.53 9.89 7.19
N ILE A 59 0.56 9.64 5.89
CA ILE A 59 0.76 8.30 5.35
C ILE A 59 2.00 8.32 4.46
N ASP A 60 2.93 7.41 4.72
CA ASP A 60 4.16 7.29 3.95
C ASP A 60 4.01 6.40 2.72
N ILE A 61 3.12 5.42 2.78
CA ILE A 61 2.87 4.51 1.66
C ILE A 61 1.44 3.98 1.75
N VAL A 62 0.80 3.82 0.59
CA VAL A 62 -0.56 3.27 0.50
C VAL A 62 -0.48 1.89 -0.13
N LEU A 63 -1.02 0.88 0.56
CA LEU A 63 -1.30 -0.43 -0.03
C LEU A 63 -2.78 -0.46 -0.35
N ILE A 64 -3.13 -0.79 -1.57
CA ILE A 64 -4.53 -0.71 -2.00
C ILE A 64 -4.89 -1.83 -2.95
N ASP A 65 -6.03 -2.47 -2.70
CA ASP A 65 -6.59 -3.45 -3.62
C ASP A 65 -7.19 -2.73 -4.83
N PHE A 66 -7.02 -3.32 -6.00
CA PHE A 66 -7.64 -2.78 -7.20
C PHE A 66 -9.16 -2.99 -7.19
N HIS A 67 -9.60 -4.22 -6.91
CA HIS A 67 -11.02 -4.57 -6.95
C HIS A 67 -11.71 -4.30 -5.61
N MET A 68 -12.46 -3.23 -5.56
CA MET A 68 -13.29 -2.87 -4.41
C MET A 68 -14.60 -2.32 -4.92
N PRO A 69 -15.70 -2.50 -4.16
CA PRO A 69 -17.00 -1.94 -4.57
C PRO A 69 -16.97 -0.41 -4.54
N ARG A 70 -17.76 0.19 -5.39
CA ARG A 70 -17.95 1.63 -5.58
C ARG A 70 -16.73 2.31 -6.20
N LEU A 71 -15.66 2.49 -5.47
CA LEU A 71 -14.41 3.04 -6.00
C LEU A 71 -13.38 1.92 -6.04
N ASP A 72 -12.85 1.62 -7.21
CA ASP A 72 -11.72 0.69 -7.31
C ASP A 72 -10.42 1.39 -6.89
N GLY A 73 -9.32 0.64 -6.89
CA GLY A 73 -8.05 1.19 -6.43
C GLY A 73 -7.54 2.35 -7.29
N ILE A 74 -7.73 2.29 -8.60
CA ILE A 74 -7.32 3.37 -9.50
C ILE A 74 -8.17 4.63 -9.27
N GLN A 75 -9.49 4.46 -9.19
CA GLN A 75 -10.39 5.58 -8.93
C GLN A 75 -10.06 6.24 -7.59
N THR A 76 -9.81 5.43 -6.58
CA THR A 76 -9.44 5.92 -5.24
C THR A 76 -8.14 6.72 -5.30
N LEU A 77 -7.11 6.19 -5.97
CA LEU A 77 -5.84 6.90 -6.10
C LEU A 77 -5.98 8.20 -6.88
N ARG A 78 -6.80 8.24 -7.92
CA ARG A 78 -7.05 9.50 -8.64
C ARG A 78 -7.53 10.58 -7.70
N ILE A 79 -8.48 10.24 -6.84
CA ILE A 79 -9.02 11.22 -5.88
C ILE A 79 -7.96 11.63 -4.88
N ILE A 80 -7.21 10.67 -4.34
CA ILE A 80 -6.13 10.95 -3.39
C ILE A 80 -5.10 11.90 -4.03
N ARG A 81 -4.68 11.62 -5.28
CA ARG A 81 -3.71 12.47 -5.99
C ARG A 81 -4.26 13.88 -6.25
N ALA A 82 -5.54 13.97 -6.57
CA ALA A 82 -6.18 15.27 -6.81
C ALA A 82 -6.18 16.16 -5.56
N THR A 83 -6.07 15.59 -4.37
CA THR A 83 -5.95 16.37 -3.13
C THR A 83 -4.51 16.75 -2.80
N GLY A 84 -3.56 16.42 -3.66
CA GLY A 84 -2.15 16.77 -3.45
C GLY A 84 -1.34 15.71 -2.71
N ASN A 85 -1.90 14.53 -2.49
CA ASN A 85 -1.22 13.46 -1.77
C ASN A 85 -0.57 12.48 -2.75
N TRP A 86 0.77 12.53 -2.85
CA TRP A 86 1.52 11.76 -3.84
C TRP A 86 2.51 10.76 -3.22
N GLN A 87 2.22 10.27 -2.03
CA GLN A 87 3.01 9.20 -1.43
C GLN A 87 2.96 7.95 -2.33
N PRO A 88 4.02 7.12 -2.31
CA PRO A 88 4.04 5.92 -3.15
C PRO A 88 2.89 4.98 -2.80
N ALA A 89 2.44 4.23 -3.80
CA ALA A 89 1.38 3.24 -3.63
C ALA A 89 1.83 1.89 -4.16
N VAL A 90 1.35 0.84 -3.52
CA VAL A 90 1.50 -0.55 -3.98
C VAL A 90 0.08 -1.10 -4.14
N MET A 91 -0.19 -1.67 -5.30
CA MET A 91 -1.47 -2.30 -5.55
C MET A 91 -1.36 -3.80 -5.31
N MET A 92 -2.26 -4.36 -4.51
CA MET A 92 -2.29 -5.79 -4.21
C MET A 92 -3.63 -6.32 -4.67
N THR A 93 -3.63 -7.26 -5.62
CA THR A 93 -4.87 -7.72 -6.21
C THR A 93 -4.80 -9.19 -6.58
N GLY A 94 -5.95 -9.87 -6.53
CA GLY A 94 -6.06 -11.24 -6.99
C GLY A 94 -5.95 -11.39 -8.50
N GLN A 95 -6.10 -10.31 -9.24
CA GLN A 95 -6.05 -10.30 -10.69
C GLN A 95 -5.19 -9.14 -11.19
N PRO A 96 -3.84 -9.28 -11.11
CA PRO A 96 -2.94 -8.19 -11.51
C PRO A 96 -3.12 -7.73 -12.95
N GLU A 97 -3.52 -8.65 -13.83
CA GLU A 97 -3.74 -8.37 -15.24
C GLU A 97 -4.88 -7.39 -15.49
N ASP A 98 -5.78 -7.21 -14.51
CA ASP A 98 -6.89 -6.25 -14.65
C ASP A 98 -6.45 -4.81 -14.40
N VAL A 99 -5.30 -4.61 -13.78
CA VAL A 99 -4.83 -3.26 -13.45
C VAL A 99 -4.33 -2.58 -14.73
N PRO A 100 -4.87 -1.41 -15.10
CA PRO A 100 -4.36 -0.70 -16.28
C PRO A 100 -2.96 -0.15 -15.99
N PRO A 101 -1.92 -0.66 -16.66
CA PRO A 101 -0.55 -0.34 -16.27
C PRO A 101 -0.16 1.12 -16.49
N GLU A 102 -0.67 1.74 -17.54
CA GLU A 102 -0.32 3.14 -17.80
C GLU A 102 -0.94 4.09 -16.78
N GLU A 103 -2.20 3.83 -16.40
CA GLU A 103 -2.87 4.63 -15.37
C GLU A 103 -2.22 4.42 -14.01
N ALA A 104 -1.88 3.19 -13.69
CA ALA A 104 -1.20 2.87 -12.43
C ALA A 104 0.15 3.60 -12.34
N HIS A 105 0.92 3.57 -13.43
CA HIS A 105 2.20 4.25 -13.48
C HIS A 105 2.03 5.76 -13.29
N ALA A 106 1.05 6.35 -13.98
CA ALA A 106 0.79 7.79 -13.88
C ALA A 106 0.37 8.21 -12.47
N LEU A 107 -0.22 7.30 -11.70
CA LEU A 107 -0.65 7.56 -10.33
C LEU A 107 0.40 7.17 -9.27
N LYS A 108 1.61 6.90 -9.72
CA LYS A 108 2.73 6.53 -8.84
C LYS A 108 2.49 5.22 -8.08
N VAL A 109 1.92 4.24 -8.78
CA VAL A 109 1.88 2.87 -8.26
C VAL A 109 3.24 2.25 -8.54
N GLU A 110 4.00 2.00 -7.48
CA GLU A 110 5.39 1.56 -7.56
C GLU A 110 5.51 0.06 -7.83
N SER A 111 4.50 -0.71 -7.43
CA SER A 111 4.52 -2.15 -7.60
C SER A 111 3.09 -2.69 -7.62
N ILE A 112 2.88 -3.75 -8.38
CA ILE A 112 1.61 -4.48 -8.40
C ILE A 112 1.92 -5.90 -7.94
N MET A 113 1.28 -6.32 -6.85
CA MET A 113 1.51 -7.63 -6.24
C MET A 113 0.25 -8.48 -6.33
N ALA A 114 0.43 -9.74 -6.72
CA ALA A 114 -0.68 -10.69 -6.73
C ALA A 114 -1.03 -11.14 -5.31
N LYS A 115 -2.31 -11.28 -5.01
CA LYS A 115 -2.78 -11.87 -3.76
C LYS A 115 -3.09 -13.35 -3.94
N PRO A 116 -2.77 -14.20 -2.95
CA PRO A 116 -2.06 -13.89 -1.72
C PRO A 116 -0.58 -13.66 -1.97
N ALA A 117 0.02 -12.76 -1.22
CA ALA A 117 1.44 -12.46 -1.32
C ALA A 117 2.18 -13.04 -0.12
N ASP A 118 3.40 -13.49 -0.36
CA ASP A 118 4.29 -13.99 0.69
C ASP A 118 4.66 -12.85 1.63
N ARG A 119 4.71 -13.12 2.92
CA ARG A 119 5.02 -12.10 3.93
C ARG A 119 6.37 -11.43 3.70
N GLN A 120 7.38 -12.19 3.27
CA GLN A 120 8.70 -11.63 3.00
C GLN A 120 8.66 -10.69 1.80
N VAL A 121 7.87 -11.00 0.79
CA VAL A 121 7.69 -10.14 -0.37
C VAL A 121 7.02 -8.82 0.04
N ILE A 122 5.99 -8.91 0.88
CA ILE A 122 5.30 -7.72 1.39
C ILE A 122 6.28 -6.82 2.15
N ILE A 123 7.01 -7.40 3.11
CA ILE A 123 7.96 -6.65 3.93
C ILE A 123 9.03 -5.99 3.08
N ARG A 124 9.66 -6.75 2.18
CA ARG A 124 10.74 -6.22 1.34
C ARG A 124 10.27 -5.13 0.40
N THR A 125 9.12 -5.34 -0.22
CA THR A 125 8.57 -4.35 -1.15
C THR A 125 8.28 -3.03 -0.46
N VAL A 126 7.57 -3.10 0.66
CA VAL A 126 7.20 -1.89 1.41
C VAL A 126 8.43 -1.20 1.97
N THR A 127 9.33 -1.95 2.59
CA THR A 127 10.55 -1.39 3.20
C THR A 127 11.41 -0.70 2.15
N ARG A 128 11.62 -1.34 1.00
CA ARG A 128 12.42 -0.77 -0.08
C ARG A 128 11.83 0.53 -0.60
N ILE A 129 10.53 0.57 -0.82
CA ILE A 129 9.86 1.75 -1.36
C ILE A 129 9.92 2.91 -0.35
N VAL A 130 9.64 2.64 0.91
CA VAL A 130 9.67 3.66 1.96
C VAL A 130 11.08 4.24 2.11
N ARG A 131 12.10 3.39 2.10
CA ARG A 131 13.48 3.86 2.27
C ARG A 131 14.02 4.59 1.05
N ARG A 132 13.50 4.29 -0.13
CA ARG A 132 13.93 4.93 -1.36
C ARG A 132 13.32 6.33 -1.52
N THR A 133 12.21 6.59 -0.87
CA THR A 133 11.48 7.84 -0.97
C THR A 133 12.07 8.85 0.01
N PRO A 134 12.55 10.03 -0.46
CA PRO A 134 13.11 11.05 0.42
C PRO A 134 12.11 11.61 1.41
#